data_19eabcc8ad43c7508ce1797666c78065
#
_entry.id   19eabcc8ad43c7508ce1797666c78065
#
_cell.length_a   1.000
_cell.length_b   1.000
_cell.length_c   1.000
_cell.angle_alpha   90.00
_cell.angle_beta   90.00
_cell.angle_gamma   90.00
#
_symmetry.space_group_name_H-M   'P 1'
#
loop_
_entity.id
_entity.type
_entity.pdbx_description
1 polymer ?
#
loop_
_entity_poly.entity_id
_entity_poly.type
_entity_poly.pdbx_seq_one_letter_code
_entity_poly.pdbx_strand_id
1 'polypeptide(L)'
;IPGDFIIGIIVISILGNIIGVKGSNVPNIRLTEISKYSEIVAQGDFSQLFTLKFLIAIFSMTMILVFESMGILEGLLPVKSQFKKAFQASSIAAFLSGFLGTSPTVAAAESASGIQSGGRRGAMAITSGLLFLAAIFLIPLLSFIPESAIAPVIIITGAIMMQQLRFVKFADFSEWFPTFLILVLIPLTSSISTGLAFGFIVYPICKLVVGNYRDVSKVMYALSLLFLIQLVCESIIG
;
A
#
# COMPACT_ATOMS: atom_id res chain seq x y z
N ILE A 1 -17.12 14.56 -3.95
CA ILE A 1 -17.18 15.56 -2.85
C ILE A 1 -16.67 14.85 -1.59
N PRO A 2 -15.76 15.46 -0.78
CA PRO A 2 -15.10 14.75 0.34
C PRO A 2 -16.07 14.25 1.43
N GLY A 3 -17.21 14.88 1.60
CA GLY A 3 -18.22 14.48 2.59
C GLY A 3 -19.07 13.27 2.22
N ASP A 4 -19.12 12.89 0.94
CA ASP A 4 -20.01 11.86 0.46
C ASP A 4 -19.64 10.47 0.99
N PHE A 5 -18.35 10.20 1.18
CA PHE A 5 -17.87 8.94 1.77
C PHE A 5 -18.30 8.79 3.22
N ILE A 6 -18.20 9.86 4.03
CA ILE A 6 -18.60 9.83 5.44
C ILE A 6 -20.10 9.61 5.56
N ILE A 7 -20.88 10.34 4.76
CA ILE A 7 -22.34 10.18 4.71
C ILE A 7 -22.71 8.75 4.30
N GLY A 8 -22.05 8.22 3.26
CA GLY A 8 -22.25 6.85 2.79
C GLY A 8 -21.96 5.81 3.88
N ILE A 9 -20.83 5.92 4.58
CA ILE A 9 -20.49 5.02 5.68
C ILE A 9 -21.54 5.09 6.80
N ILE A 10 -21.95 6.30 7.22
CA ILE A 10 -22.96 6.48 8.27
C ILE A 10 -24.29 5.85 7.87
N VAL A 11 -24.78 6.14 6.65
CA VAL A 11 -26.06 5.61 6.16
C VAL A 11 -26.03 4.07 6.09
N ILE A 12 -24.96 3.50 5.51
CA ILE A 12 -24.84 2.04 5.39
C ILE A 12 -24.67 1.39 6.78
N SER A 13 -23.96 2.04 7.71
CA SER A 13 -23.82 1.53 9.08
C SER A 13 -25.15 1.52 9.81
N ILE A 14 -25.96 2.55 9.68
CA ILE A 14 -27.31 2.61 10.28
C ILE A 14 -28.20 1.51 9.66
N LEU A 15 -28.24 1.41 8.34
CA LEU A 15 -29.03 0.39 7.64
C LEU A 15 -28.55 -1.02 7.99
N GLY A 16 -27.24 -1.25 8.03
CA GLY A 16 -26.64 -2.53 8.40
C GLY A 16 -27.06 -2.97 9.81
N ASN A 17 -27.00 -2.05 10.78
CA ASN A 17 -27.44 -2.33 12.14
C ASN A 17 -28.95 -2.63 12.24
N ILE A 18 -29.79 -1.94 11.46
CA ILE A 18 -31.24 -2.21 11.41
C ILE A 18 -31.53 -3.60 10.83
N ILE A 19 -30.75 -4.05 9.81
CA ILE A 19 -30.91 -5.36 9.17
C ILE A 19 -30.28 -6.49 10.03
N GLY A 20 -29.57 -6.16 11.12
CA GLY A 20 -28.95 -7.13 12.02
C GLY A 20 -27.55 -7.58 11.57
N VAL A 21 -26.92 -6.86 10.65
CA VAL A 21 -25.51 -7.07 10.32
C VAL A 21 -24.68 -6.52 11.49
N LYS A 22 -24.10 -7.42 12.26
CA LYS A 22 -23.24 -7.03 13.40
C LYS A 22 -22.00 -6.31 12.88
N GLY A 23 -21.64 -5.22 13.55
CA GLY A 23 -20.36 -4.55 13.32
C GLY A 23 -19.16 -5.45 13.66
N SER A 24 -17.98 -5.02 13.24
CA SER A 24 -16.73 -5.75 13.51
C SER A 24 -16.54 -5.97 15.01
N ASN A 25 -16.06 -7.15 15.40
CA ASN A 25 -15.62 -7.40 16.76
C ASN A 25 -14.34 -6.59 17.01
N VAL A 26 -14.51 -5.32 17.36
CA VAL A 26 -13.38 -4.48 17.77
C VAL A 26 -13.00 -4.88 19.18
N PRO A 27 -11.75 -5.30 19.44
CA PRO A 27 -11.30 -5.61 20.78
C PRO A 27 -11.46 -4.39 21.68
N ASN A 28 -11.96 -4.60 22.90
CA ASN A 28 -12.05 -3.57 23.92
C ASN A 28 -10.63 -3.13 24.31
N ILE A 29 -10.08 -2.14 23.63
CA ILE A 29 -8.77 -1.58 23.96
C ILE A 29 -8.93 -0.80 25.28
N ARG A 30 -8.33 -1.33 26.33
CA ARG A 30 -8.23 -0.62 27.61
C ARG A 30 -7.10 0.40 27.50
N LEU A 31 -7.31 1.60 28.06
CA LEU A 31 -6.26 2.64 28.13
C LEU A 31 -4.97 2.14 28.79
N THR A 32 -5.08 1.14 29.67
CA THR A 32 -3.94 0.44 30.29
C THR A 32 -3.07 -0.34 29.29
N GLU A 33 -3.61 -0.71 28.13
CA GLU A 33 -2.84 -1.39 27.09
C GLU A 33 -2.01 -0.41 26.26
N ILE A 34 -2.42 0.86 26.21
CA ILE A 34 -1.64 1.91 25.52
C ILE A 34 -0.32 2.16 26.26
N SER A 35 -0.28 2.02 27.59
CA SER A 35 0.97 2.17 28.36
C SER A 35 2.00 1.10 28.01
N LYS A 36 1.56 -0.11 27.61
CA LYS A 36 2.45 -1.18 27.16
C LYS A 36 3.09 -0.93 25.79
N TYR A 37 2.57 0.04 25.04
CA TYR A 37 3.15 0.39 23.75
C TYR A 37 4.60 0.86 23.88
N SER A 38 4.95 1.52 24.99
CA SER A 38 6.33 1.92 25.26
C SER A 38 7.31 0.74 25.36
N GLU A 39 6.81 -0.46 25.67
CA GLU A 39 7.63 -1.68 25.74
C GLU A 39 8.00 -2.22 24.35
N ILE A 40 7.30 -1.79 23.29
CA ILE A 40 7.52 -2.23 21.91
C ILE A 40 8.49 -1.28 21.18
N VAL A 41 8.54 -0.01 21.61
CA VAL A 41 9.38 1.00 20.97
C VAL A 41 10.86 0.63 21.10
N ALA A 42 11.54 0.60 19.95
CA ALA A 42 12.98 0.26 19.84
C ALA A 42 13.36 -1.17 20.27
N GLN A 43 12.40 -2.09 20.36
CA GLN A 43 12.62 -3.51 20.72
C GLN A 43 12.82 -4.39 19.48
N GLY A 44 13.64 -3.94 18.52
CA GLY A 44 13.94 -4.72 17.32
C GLY A 44 14.75 -5.98 17.66
N ASP A 45 14.23 -7.15 17.29
CA ASP A 45 14.99 -8.40 17.35
C ASP A 45 15.74 -8.64 16.03
N PHE A 46 17.06 -8.61 16.09
CA PHE A 46 17.94 -8.83 14.94
C PHE A 46 18.56 -10.25 14.92
N SER A 47 18.13 -11.15 15.78
CA SER A 47 18.71 -12.49 15.92
C SER A 47 18.62 -13.32 14.64
N GLN A 48 17.58 -13.09 13.84
CA GLN A 48 17.31 -13.82 12.61
C GLN A 48 17.70 -13.06 11.33
N LEU A 49 18.39 -11.93 11.44
CA LEU A 49 18.68 -11.02 10.32
C LEU A 49 19.35 -11.71 9.13
N PHE A 50 20.19 -12.71 9.37
CA PHE A 50 20.95 -13.42 8.33
C PHE A 50 20.32 -14.74 7.92
N THR A 51 19.12 -15.07 8.37
CA THR A 51 18.40 -16.26 7.88
C THR A 51 17.85 -16.00 6.48
N LEU A 52 17.92 -17.02 5.60
CA LEU A 52 17.43 -16.88 4.23
C LEU A 52 15.94 -16.49 4.18
N LYS A 53 15.12 -17.06 5.06
CA LYS A 53 13.69 -16.72 5.17
C LYS A 53 13.48 -15.24 5.46
N PHE A 54 14.25 -14.70 6.40
CA PHE A 54 14.14 -13.30 6.80
C PHE A 54 14.62 -12.35 5.70
N LEU A 55 15.71 -12.68 5.01
CA LEU A 55 16.21 -11.88 3.88
C LEU A 55 15.19 -11.81 2.72
N ILE A 56 14.53 -12.93 2.40
CA ILE A 56 13.47 -12.98 1.40
C ILE A 56 12.28 -12.12 1.83
N ALA A 57 11.85 -12.24 3.08
CA ALA A 57 10.75 -11.45 3.62
C ALA A 57 11.05 -9.94 3.59
N ILE A 58 12.27 -9.53 3.99
CA ILE A 58 12.71 -8.12 3.90
C ILE A 58 12.69 -7.64 2.46
N PHE A 59 13.24 -8.42 1.52
CA PHE A 59 13.25 -8.05 0.11
C PHE A 59 11.83 -7.86 -0.41
N SER A 60 10.95 -8.84 -0.20
CA SER A 60 9.55 -8.79 -0.63
C SER A 60 8.83 -7.55 -0.07
N MET A 61 8.93 -7.34 1.25
CA MET A 61 8.28 -6.22 1.92
C MET A 61 8.83 -4.87 1.43
N THR A 62 10.16 -4.76 1.28
CA THR A 62 10.80 -3.55 0.77
C THR A 62 10.34 -3.23 -0.64
N MET A 63 10.25 -4.23 -1.53
CA MET A 63 9.79 -4.02 -2.90
C MET A 63 8.33 -3.58 -2.94
N ILE A 64 7.44 -4.21 -2.15
CA ILE A 64 6.05 -3.78 -2.03
C ILE A 64 5.98 -2.32 -1.62
N LEU A 65 6.66 -1.94 -0.52
CA LEU A 65 6.64 -0.57 0.00
C LEU A 65 7.17 0.47 -1.00
N VAL A 66 8.25 0.14 -1.71
CA VAL A 66 8.85 1.03 -2.71
C VAL A 66 7.87 1.26 -3.86
N PHE A 67 7.35 0.19 -4.47
CA PHE A 67 6.46 0.32 -5.64
C PHE A 67 5.09 0.88 -5.27
N GLU A 68 4.54 0.53 -4.11
CA GLU A 68 3.31 1.11 -3.59
C GLU A 68 3.47 2.61 -3.34
N SER A 69 4.52 3.02 -2.62
CA SER A 69 4.81 4.44 -2.39
C SER A 69 5.02 5.20 -3.69
N MET A 70 5.75 4.63 -4.65
CA MET A 70 5.95 5.24 -5.96
C MET A 70 4.64 5.41 -6.71
N GLY A 71 3.81 4.36 -6.77
CA GLY A 71 2.53 4.38 -7.48
C GLY A 71 1.54 5.37 -6.88
N ILE A 72 1.40 5.37 -5.56
CA ILE A 72 0.51 6.30 -4.86
C ILE A 72 0.99 7.75 -5.01
N LEU A 73 2.27 8.02 -4.82
CA LEU A 73 2.81 9.39 -4.94
C LEU A 73 2.72 9.92 -6.38
N GLU A 74 2.95 9.08 -7.39
CA GLU A 74 2.78 9.47 -8.79
C GLU A 74 1.31 9.84 -9.10
N GLY A 75 0.36 9.13 -8.47
CA GLY A 75 -1.07 9.43 -8.60
C GLY A 75 -1.55 10.64 -7.80
N LEU A 76 -0.94 10.92 -6.65
CA LEU A 76 -1.37 11.99 -5.75
C LEU A 76 -0.76 13.35 -6.08
N LEU A 77 0.48 13.39 -6.58
CA LEU A 77 1.22 14.63 -6.72
C LEU A 77 0.78 15.41 -7.96
N PRO A 78 0.24 16.63 -7.80
CA PRO A 78 -0.11 17.47 -8.94
C PRO A 78 1.12 18.01 -9.68
N VAL A 79 2.29 18.05 -9.03
CA VAL A 79 3.55 18.57 -9.58
C VAL A 79 4.64 17.53 -9.45
N LYS A 80 5.05 16.96 -10.57
CA LYS A 80 6.06 15.88 -10.64
C LYS A 80 7.44 16.26 -10.08
N SER A 81 7.81 17.53 -10.08
CA SER A 81 9.09 18.00 -9.53
C SER A 81 9.20 17.78 -8.01
N GLN A 82 8.10 17.60 -7.31
CA GLN A 82 8.07 17.34 -5.86
C GLN A 82 8.18 15.85 -5.52
N PHE A 83 8.10 14.95 -6.51
CA PHE A 83 8.12 13.50 -6.31
C PHE A 83 9.29 13.04 -5.45
N LYS A 84 10.52 13.47 -5.80
CA LYS A 84 11.72 13.07 -5.06
C LYS A 84 11.65 13.42 -3.57
N LYS A 85 11.19 14.65 -3.25
CA LYS A 85 11.05 15.09 -1.85
C LYS A 85 9.97 14.31 -1.10
N ALA A 86 8.83 14.08 -1.75
CA ALA A 86 7.74 13.32 -1.17
C ALA A 86 8.13 11.86 -0.93
N PHE A 87 8.82 11.23 -1.89
CA PHE A 87 9.32 9.86 -1.75
C PHE A 87 10.36 9.74 -0.64
N GLN A 88 11.28 10.70 -0.53
CA GLN A 88 12.25 10.74 0.58
C GLN A 88 11.55 10.87 1.95
N ALA A 89 10.54 11.75 2.04
CA ALA A 89 9.78 11.91 3.29
C ALA A 89 9.02 10.63 3.66
N SER A 90 8.39 9.96 2.69
CA SER A 90 7.73 8.67 2.89
C SER A 90 8.72 7.58 3.34
N SER A 91 9.90 7.52 2.72
CA SER A 91 10.94 6.56 3.09
C SER A 91 11.47 6.78 4.52
N ILE A 92 11.65 8.03 4.94
CA ILE A 92 12.04 8.38 6.32
C ILE A 92 10.92 7.98 7.29
N ALA A 93 9.66 8.24 6.96
CA ALA A 93 8.54 7.85 7.79
C ALA A 93 8.45 6.31 7.94
N ALA A 94 8.63 5.56 6.85
CA ALA A 94 8.68 4.10 6.87
C ALA A 94 9.85 3.56 7.69
N PHE A 95 11.00 4.21 7.66
CA PHE A 95 12.14 3.85 8.51
C PHE A 95 11.86 4.10 10.00
N LEU A 96 11.30 5.27 10.32
CA LEU A 96 10.95 5.62 11.71
C LEU A 96 9.85 4.71 12.27
N SER A 97 8.92 4.24 11.45
CA SER A 97 7.86 3.32 11.89
C SER A 97 8.42 2.02 12.48
N GLY A 98 9.54 1.53 11.93
CA GLY A 98 10.23 0.35 12.47
C GLY A 98 10.71 0.55 13.91
N PHE A 99 11.26 1.72 14.25
CA PHE A 99 11.65 2.05 15.62
C PHE A 99 10.45 2.23 16.55
N LEU A 100 9.33 2.69 16.00
CA LEU A 100 8.11 2.87 16.76
C LEU A 100 7.35 1.53 16.96
N GLY A 101 7.82 0.42 16.41
CA GLY A 101 7.15 -0.87 16.52
C GLY A 101 5.83 -0.95 15.75
N THR A 102 5.66 -0.11 14.72
CA THR A 102 4.48 -0.13 13.84
C THR A 102 4.82 -0.75 12.48
N SER A 103 3.78 -1.11 11.72
CA SER A 103 3.99 -1.49 10.32
C SER A 103 4.58 -0.32 9.52
N PRO A 104 5.35 -0.61 8.44
CA PRO A 104 5.89 0.42 7.59
C PRO A 104 4.80 1.33 7.04
N THR A 105 5.03 2.65 7.06
CA THR A 105 4.06 3.64 6.60
C THR A 105 4.27 3.96 5.13
N VAL A 106 3.18 4.01 4.38
CA VAL A 106 3.11 4.49 3.00
C VAL A 106 2.14 5.66 2.89
N ALA A 107 2.23 6.41 1.81
CA ALA A 107 1.25 7.46 1.54
C ALA A 107 -0.15 6.84 1.36
N ALA A 108 -1.16 7.42 2.00
CA ALA A 108 -2.53 6.94 1.89
C ALA A 108 -3.19 7.47 0.60
N ALA A 109 -3.76 6.58 -0.21
CA ALA A 109 -4.44 6.94 -1.46
C ALA A 109 -5.66 7.86 -1.21
N GLU A 110 -6.29 7.75 -0.04
CA GLU A 110 -7.40 8.58 0.42
C GLU A 110 -7.03 10.06 0.56
N SER A 111 -5.73 10.35 0.67
CA SER A 111 -5.21 11.72 0.66
C SER A 111 -5.56 12.49 -0.62
N ALA A 112 -5.90 11.77 -1.71
CA ALA A 112 -6.39 12.36 -2.95
C ALA A 112 -7.60 13.28 -2.71
N SER A 113 -8.53 12.88 -1.86
CA SER A 113 -9.73 13.66 -1.54
C SER A 113 -9.37 14.97 -0.84
N GLY A 114 -8.42 14.93 0.10
CA GLY A 114 -7.92 16.11 0.80
C GLY A 114 -7.19 17.09 -0.13
N ILE A 115 -6.37 16.55 -1.06
CA ILE A 115 -5.66 17.35 -2.06
C ILE A 115 -6.66 18.02 -3.03
N GLN A 116 -7.67 17.29 -3.50
CA GLN A 116 -8.73 17.82 -4.36
C GLN A 116 -9.56 18.90 -3.67
N SER A 117 -9.73 18.81 -2.35
CA SER A 117 -10.40 19.81 -1.53
C SER A 117 -9.54 21.07 -1.24
N GLY A 118 -8.34 21.14 -1.82
CA GLY A 118 -7.44 22.29 -1.68
C GLY A 118 -6.34 22.14 -0.63
N GLY A 119 -6.22 20.99 0.01
CA GLY A 119 -5.15 20.69 0.96
C GLY A 119 -3.81 20.53 0.24
N ARG A 120 -2.94 21.55 0.33
CA ARG A 120 -1.65 21.61 -0.37
C ARG A 120 -0.45 21.83 0.56
N ARG A 121 -0.68 21.81 1.85
CA ARG A 121 0.35 22.08 2.88
C ARG A 121 0.44 20.92 3.86
N GLY A 122 1.61 20.74 4.48
CA GLY A 122 1.82 19.76 5.52
C GLY A 122 0.87 19.85 6.72
N ALA A 123 0.23 21.02 6.92
CA ALA A 123 -0.80 21.20 7.94
C ALA A 123 -1.95 20.20 7.80
N MET A 124 -2.34 19.83 6.56
CA MET A 124 -3.36 18.79 6.32
C MET A 124 -2.96 17.45 6.94
N ALA A 125 -1.71 17.03 6.71
CA ALA A 125 -1.21 15.76 7.26
C ALA A 125 -1.11 15.79 8.80
N ILE A 126 -0.68 16.92 9.38
CA ILE A 126 -0.62 17.12 10.83
C ILE A 126 -2.03 17.04 11.43
N THR A 127 -3.00 17.75 10.83
CA THR A 127 -4.39 17.71 11.29
C THR A 127 -4.96 16.30 11.22
N SER A 128 -4.72 15.56 10.12
CA SER A 128 -5.14 14.17 10.01
C SER A 128 -4.50 13.30 11.10
N GLY A 129 -3.21 13.45 11.36
CA GLY A 129 -2.51 12.72 12.42
C GLY A 129 -3.09 13.01 13.81
N LEU A 130 -3.39 14.28 14.12
CA LEU A 130 -4.03 14.66 15.38
C LEU A 130 -5.45 14.08 15.52
N LEU A 131 -6.20 14.05 14.41
CA LEU A 131 -7.53 13.42 14.40
C LEU A 131 -7.43 11.90 14.60
N PHE A 132 -6.43 11.23 14.05
CA PHE A 132 -6.20 9.80 14.33
C PHE A 132 -5.86 9.56 15.80
N LEU A 133 -5.06 10.42 16.43
CA LEU A 133 -4.80 10.32 17.87
C LEU A 133 -6.09 10.52 18.69
N ALA A 134 -6.92 11.48 18.32
CA ALA A 134 -8.23 11.66 18.96
C ALA A 134 -9.16 10.47 18.72
N ALA A 135 -9.10 9.83 17.54
CA ALA A 135 -9.91 8.67 17.20
C ALA A 135 -9.60 7.43 18.05
N ILE A 136 -8.43 7.35 18.70
CA ILE A 136 -8.11 6.28 19.64
C ILE A 136 -9.17 6.19 20.75
N PHE A 137 -9.66 7.34 21.23
CA PHE A 137 -10.72 7.37 22.26
C PHE A 137 -12.09 6.97 21.70
N LEU A 138 -12.25 6.99 20.37
CA LEU A 138 -13.49 6.65 19.67
C LEU A 138 -13.48 5.21 19.14
N ILE A 139 -12.43 4.43 19.38
CA ILE A 139 -12.33 3.02 18.94
C ILE A 139 -13.57 2.19 19.30
N PRO A 140 -14.16 2.31 20.51
CA PRO A 140 -15.39 1.57 20.83
C PRO A 140 -16.56 1.86 19.89
N LEU A 141 -16.60 3.06 19.29
CA LEU A 141 -17.63 3.43 18.31
C LEU A 141 -17.45 2.73 16.96
N LEU A 142 -16.23 2.28 16.64
CA LEU A 142 -15.95 1.54 15.41
C LEU A 142 -16.67 0.20 15.37
N SER A 143 -17.02 -0.39 16.52
CA SER A 143 -17.81 -1.62 16.59
C SER A 143 -19.21 -1.50 15.97
N PHE A 144 -19.72 -0.28 15.84
CA PHE A 144 -21.01 -0.02 15.17
C PHE A 144 -20.90 0.07 13.63
N ILE A 145 -19.67 0.11 13.10
CA ILE A 145 -19.43 0.20 11.66
C ILE A 145 -19.21 -1.21 11.11
N PRO A 146 -20.15 -1.78 10.35
CA PRO A 146 -19.97 -3.09 9.72
C PRO A 146 -18.93 -2.98 8.58
N GLU A 147 -18.18 -4.05 8.34
CA GLU A 147 -17.20 -4.12 7.24
C GLU A 147 -17.83 -3.82 5.89
N SER A 148 -19.09 -4.20 5.69
CA SER A 148 -19.86 -3.89 4.49
C SER A 148 -20.03 -2.39 4.22
N ALA A 149 -19.93 -1.54 5.24
CA ALA A 149 -19.98 -0.09 5.06
C ALA A 149 -18.68 0.51 4.51
N ILE A 150 -17.55 -0.19 4.67
CA ILE A 150 -16.23 0.25 4.19
C ILE A 150 -15.99 -0.22 2.74
N ALA A 151 -16.56 -1.36 2.34
CA ALA A 151 -16.36 -1.97 1.03
C ALA A 151 -16.60 -1.00 -0.16
N PRO A 152 -17.68 -0.19 -0.20
CA PRO A 152 -17.89 0.76 -1.29
C PRO A 152 -16.79 1.80 -1.43
N VAL A 153 -16.21 2.25 -0.30
CA VAL A 153 -15.11 3.23 -0.30
C VAL A 153 -13.86 2.63 -0.95
N ILE A 154 -13.55 1.38 -0.61
CA ILE A 154 -12.41 0.65 -1.20
C ILE A 154 -12.63 0.48 -2.71
N ILE A 155 -13.84 0.08 -3.13
CA ILE A 155 -14.17 -0.11 -4.55
C ILE A 155 -14.02 1.21 -5.33
N ILE A 156 -14.55 2.31 -4.80
CA ILE A 156 -14.47 3.61 -5.46
C ILE A 156 -13.02 4.08 -5.52
N THR A 157 -12.26 3.95 -4.44
CA THR A 157 -10.83 4.30 -4.41
C THR A 157 -10.05 3.47 -5.42
N GLY A 158 -10.30 2.16 -5.50
CA GLY A 158 -9.71 1.27 -6.50
C GLY A 158 -10.04 1.71 -7.93
N ALA A 159 -11.31 2.06 -8.20
CA ALA A 159 -11.73 2.56 -9.51
C ALA A 159 -11.04 3.87 -9.90
N ILE A 160 -10.85 4.79 -8.94
CA ILE A 160 -10.10 6.03 -9.16
C ILE A 160 -8.63 5.72 -9.48
N MET A 161 -8.01 4.80 -8.77
CA MET A 161 -6.62 4.40 -8.99
C MET A 161 -6.43 3.69 -10.35
N MET A 162 -7.41 2.92 -10.81
CA MET A 162 -7.38 2.30 -12.14
C MET A 162 -7.29 3.32 -13.28
N GLN A 163 -7.65 4.58 -13.08
CA GLN A 163 -7.47 5.64 -14.08
C GLN A 163 -5.99 5.85 -14.45
N GLN A 164 -5.05 5.43 -13.61
CA GLN A 164 -3.62 5.49 -13.91
C GLN A 164 -3.22 4.52 -15.03
N LEU A 165 -4.02 3.50 -15.33
CA LEU A 165 -3.80 2.59 -16.46
C LEU A 165 -3.76 3.31 -17.82
N ARG A 166 -4.33 4.51 -17.92
CA ARG A 166 -4.24 5.35 -19.14
C ARG A 166 -2.81 5.66 -19.57
N PHE A 167 -1.84 5.57 -18.65
CA PHE A 167 -0.42 5.81 -18.98
C PHE A 167 0.28 4.57 -19.52
N VAL A 168 -0.35 3.40 -19.47
CA VAL A 168 0.16 2.15 -20.04
C VAL A 168 0.00 2.22 -21.56
N LYS A 169 1.06 1.92 -22.30
CA LYS A 169 1.05 1.88 -23.75
C LYS A 169 0.43 0.57 -24.25
N PHE A 170 -0.89 0.50 -24.30
CA PHE A 170 -1.62 -0.71 -24.73
C PHE A 170 -1.31 -1.16 -26.18
N ALA A 171 -0.78 -0.28 -27.02
CA ALA A 171 -0.34 -0.63 -28.37
C ALA A 171 0.97 -1.44 -28.40
N ASP A 172 1.77 -1.41 -27.36
CA ASP A 172 3.03 -2.14 -27.24
C ASP A 172 2.85 -3.35 -26.33
N PHE A 173 2.89 -4.55 -26.93
CA PHE A 173 2.76 -5.82 -26.19
C PHE A 173 3.76 -5.94 -25.04
N SER A 174 4.99 -5.47 -25.24
CA SER A 174 6.05 -5.55 -24.23
C SER A 174 5.82 -4.63 -23.02
N GLU A 175 4.91 -3.66 -23.11
CA GLU A 175 4.53 -2.76 -22.02
C GLU A 175 3.25 -3.25 -21.32
N TRP A 176 2.21 -3.59 -22.08
CA TRP A 176 0.93 -3.91 -21.47
C TRP A 176 0.85 -5.33 -20.92
N PHE A 177 1.52 -6.31 -21.53
CA PHE A 177 1.43 -7.70 -21.08
C PHE A 177 2.01 -7.92 -19.66
N PRO A 178 3.20 -7.38 -19.29
CA PRO A 178 3.68 -7.43 -17.91
C PRO A 178 2.72 -6.71 -16.93
N THR A 179 2.16 -5.58 -17.35
CA THR A 179 1.16 -4.85 -16.53
C THR A 179 -0.10 -5.69 -16.31
N PHE A 180 -0.60 -6.36 -17.35
CA PHE A 180 -1.73 -7.29 -17.24
C PHE A 180 -1.43 -8.42 -16.25
N LEU A 181 -0.24 -9.01 -16.30
CA LEU A 181 0.15 -10.06 -15.35
C LEU A 181 0.11 -9.55 -13.91
N ILE A 182 0.62 -8.36 -13.63
CA ILE A 182 0.56 -7.76 -12.29
C ILE A 182 -0.89 -7.62 -11.84
N LEU A 183 -1.75 -7.03 -12.67
CA LEU A 183 -3.15 -6.77 -12.33
C LEU A 183 -3.96 -8.04 -12.07
N VAL A 184 -3.67 -9.11 -12.78
CA VAL A 184 -4.40 -10.37 -12.67
C VAL A 184 -3.82 -11.25 -11.57
N LEU A 185 -2.50 -11.34 -11.46
CA LEU A 185 -1.86 -12.26 -10.51
C LEU A 185 -1.96 -11.77 -9.06
N ILE A 186 -1.94 -10.45 -8.80
CA ILE A 186 -2.12 -9.95 -7.42
C ILE A 186 -3.41 -10.47 -6.78
N PRO A 187 -4.60 -10.28 -7.37
CA PRO A 187 -5.83 -10.80 -6.77
C PRO A 187 -5.93 -12.33 -6.81
N LEU A 188 -5.41 -13.00 -7.86
CA LEU A 188 -5.46 -14.45 -7.96
C LEU A 188 -4.58 -15.15 -6.92
N THR A 189 -3.41 -14.61 -6.62
CA THR A 189 -2.47 -15.19 -5.63
C THR A 189 -2.67 -14.61 -4.24
N SER A 190 -3.50 -13.56 -4.09
CA SER A 190 -3.62 -12.77 -2.86
C SER A 190 -2.26 -12.26 -2.35
N SER A 191 -1.30 -12.08 -3.25
CA SER A 191 0.08 -11.68 -2.96
C SER A 191 0.54 -10.59 -3.91
N ILE A 192 0.77 -9.40 -3.36
CA ILE A 192 1.33 -8.27 -4.11
C ILE A 192 2.74 -8.60 -4.60
N SER A 193 3.55 -9.22 -3.74
CA SER A 193 4.93 -9.61 -4.05
C SER A 193 5.00 -10.55 -5.26
N THR A 194 4.15 -11.58 -5.27
CA THR A 194 4.11 -12.56 -6.38
C THR A 194 3.68 -11.89 -7.68
N GLY A 195 2.65 -11.07 -7.67
CA GLY A 195 2.20 -10.35 -8.87
C GLY A 195 3.27 -9.41 -9.42
N LEU A 196 3.93 -8.64 -8.55
CA LEU A 196 5.06 -7.78 -8.93
C LEU A 196 6.21 -8.60 -9.52
N ALA A 197 6.59 -9.71 -8.87
CA ALA A 197 7.66 -10.58 -9.33
C ALA A 197 7.44 -11.05 -10.78
N PHE A 198 6.25 -11.56 -11.10
CA PHE A 198 5.93 -11.98 -12.47
C PHE A 198 6.01 -10.82 -13.46
N GLY A 199 5.47 -9.65 -13.13
CA GLY A 199 5.54 -8.48 -14.01
C GLY A 199 6.98 -8.04 -14.27
N PHE A 200 7.81 -7.96 -13.23
CA PHE A 200 9.21 -7.55 -13.35
C PHE A 200 10.09 -8.57 -14.05
N ILE A 201 9.81 -9.88 -13.92
CA ILE A 201 10.53 -10.94 -14.63
C ILE A 201 10.15 -10.95 -16.11
N VAL A 202 8.86 -10.82 -16.42
CA VAL A 202 8.36 -10.92 -17.80
C VAL A 202 8.66 -9.67 -18.62
N TYR A 203 8.73 -8.49 -18.01
CA TYR A 203 9.00 -7.24 -18.72
C TYR A 203 10.30 -7.27 -19.54
N PRO A 204 11.49 -7.56 -18.99
CA PRO A 204 12.71 -7.64 -19.79
C PRO A 204 12.67 -8.78 -20.82
N ILE A 205 11.99 -9.89 -20.54
CA ILE A 205 11.81 -10.98 -21.50
C ILE A 205 11.01 -10.50 -22.71
N CYS A 206 9.89 -9.83 -22.52
CA CYS A 206 9.09 -9.26 -23.60
C CYS A 206 9.90 -8.24 -24.43
N LYS A 207 10.67 -7.38 -23.77
CA LYS A 207 11.55 -6.41 -24.46
C LYS A 207 12.65 -7.08 -25.29
N LEU A 208 13.22 -8.19 -24.81
CA LEU A 208 14.19 -8.99 -25.54
C LEU A 208 13.57 -9.62 -26.79
N VAL A 209 12.37 -10.21 -26.67
CA VAL A 209 11.67 -10.85 -27.80
C VAL A 209 11.30 -9.84 -28.90
N VAL A 210 10.92 -8.63 -28.53
CA VAL A 210 10.57 -7.55 -29.48
C VAL A 210 11.83 -6.88 -30.06
N GLY A 211 13.03 -7.20 -29.56
CA GLY A 211 14.29 -6.61 -30.02
C GLY A 211 14.66 -5.29 -29.36
N ASN A 212 13.85 -4.80 -28.43
CA ASN A 212 14.03 -3.52 -27.73
C ASN A 212 14.79 -3.66 -26.39
N TYR A 213 15.75 -4.58 -26.33
CA TYR A 213 16.50 -4.87 -25.10
C TYR A 213 17.31 -3.69 -24.55
N ARG A 214 17.65 -2.71 -25.41
CA ARG A 214 18.40 -1.50 -25.01
C ARG A 214 17.56 -0.51 -24.21
N ASP A 215 16.24 -0.60 -24.29
CA ASP A 215 15.33 0.27 -23.56
C ASP A 215 15.18 -0.15 -22.09
N VAL A 216 15.65 -1.36 -21.76
CA VAL A 216 15.61 -1.88 -20.40
C VAL A 216 16.84 -1.43 -19.63
N SER A 217 16.65 -0.74 -18.49
CA SER A 217 17.75 -0.30 -17.65
C SER A 217 18.46 -1.51 -16.99
N LYS A 218 19.75 -1.35 -16.68
CA LYS A 218 20.52 -2.39 -15.97
C LYS A 218 19.90 -2.71 -14.58
N VAL A 219 19.31 -1.70 -13.95
CA VAL A 219 18.61 -1.88 -12.66
C VAL A 219 17.41 -2.78 -12.82
N MET A 220 16.66 -2.68 -13.94
CA MET A 220 15.51 -3.53 -14.21
C MET A 220 15.91 -5.00 -14.37
N TYR A 221 17.01 -5.28 -15.07
CA TYR A 221 17.53 -6.65 -15.16
C TYR A 221 17.95 -7.20 -13.80
N ALA A 222 18.59 -6.38 -12.97
CA ALA A 222 18.97 -6.78 -11.60
C ALA A 222 17.74 -7.07 -10.73
N LEU A 223 16.71 -6.21 -10.79
CA LEU A 223 15.45 -6.44 -10.08
C LEU A 223 14.73 -7.70 -10.56
N SER A 224 14.67 -7.92 -11.88
CA SER A 224 14.10 -9.14 -12.46
C SER A 224 14.79 -10.40 -11.94
N LEU A 225 16.12 -10.40 -11.86
CA LEU A 225 16.89 -11.50 -11.31
C LEU A 225 16.61 -11.71 -9.81
N LEU A 226 16.55 -10.63 -9.02
CA LEU A 226 16.23 -10.72 -7.60
C LEU A 226 14.83 -11.26 -7.34
N PHE A 227 13.83 -10.83 -8.11
CA PHE A 227 12.48 -11.38 -8.04
C PHE A 227 12.42 -12.85 -8.46
N LEU A 228 13.21 -13.26 -9.46
CA LEU A 228 13.31 -14.66 -9.85
C LEU A 228 13.88 -15.51 -8.71
N ILE A 229 14.97 -15.06 -8.08
CA ILE A 229 15.57 -15.74 -6.92
C ILE A 229 14.54 -15.83 -5.79
N GLN A 230 13.80 -14.76 -5.51
CA GLN A 230 12.75 -14.75 -4.50
C GLN A 230 11.71 -15.85 -4.76
N LEU A 231 11.12 -15.90 -5.98
CA LEU A 231 10.10 -16.89 -6.31
C LEU A 231 10.62 -18.33 -6.19
N VAL A 232 11.84 -18.57 -6.65
CA VAL A 232 12.48 -19.89 -6.52
C VAL A 232 12.69 -20.25 -5.06
N CYS A 233 13.19 -19.33 -4.26
CA CYS A 233 13.40 -19.57 -2.83
C CYS A 233 12.07 -19.77 -2.09
N GLU A 234 11.02 -19.00 -2.38
CA GLU A 234 9.68 -19.21 -1.80
C GLU A 234 9.12 -20.60 -2.17
N SER A 235 9.34 -21.05 -3.39
CA SER A 235 8.89 -22.39 -3.83
C SER A 235 9.63 -23.54 -3.16
N ILE A 236 10.89 -23.33 -2.72
CA ILE A 236 11.69 -24.36 -2.06
C ILE A 236 11.45 -24.38 -0.54
N ILE A 237 11.16 -23.22 0.05
CA ILE A 237 11.07 -23.03 1.50
C ILE A 237 9.63 -23.18 2.03
N GLY A 238 8.62 -22.91 1.16
CA GLY A 238 7.20 -23.09 1.49
C GLY A 238 6.78 -24.49 1.29
#